data_5395890befe88078de8a6f69270951e4
#
_entry.id   5395890befe88078de8a6f69270951e4
#
_cell.length_a   1.000
_cell.length_b   1.000
_cell.length_c   1.000
_cell.angle_alpha   90.00
_cell.angle_beta   90.00
_cell.angle_gamma   90.00
#
_symmetry.space_group_name_H-M   'P 1'
#
loop_
_entity.id
_entity.type
_entity.pdbx_description
1 polymer ?
#
loop_
_entity_poly.entity_id
_entity_poly.type
_entity_poly.pdbx_seq_one_letter_code
_entity_poly.pdbx_strand_id
1 'polypeptide(L)'
;DSCTDVPEEYLQQHGIYSVPITIIYQDREYKDKIDITAQEVYDRLEIEVPRTSLPDSESVRQAMHQIRQDGFNNVLVAAGDSFDEVERKVRQSLENSNIYFCLSTLEYLARGGRIGKVSAVLGSLLKIKPIITCNEEGAYAIAAKVRGRAQAIAETINLAVNAAKKHVACTVAVVHGNAREEAAHVMNEVKRLIPNSKVFYEGTVSPALVVHTGPGLIGINVQALPA
;
A
#
# COMPACT_ATOMS: atom_id res chain seq x y z
N ASP A 1 3.24 -7.81 -8.53
CA ASP A 1 4.57 -7.79 -7.92
C ASP A 1 4.50 -7.79 -6.39
N SER A 2 5.63 -7.86 -5.72
CA SER A 2 5.73 -7.97 -4.27
C SER A 2 5.34 -6.70 -3.49
N CYS A 3 5.07 -5.57 -4.15
CA CYS A 3 4.51 -4.37 -3.50
C CYS A 3 3.07 -4.57 -3.03
N THR A 4 2.43 -5.67 -3.39
CA THR A 4 1.17 -6.04 -2.75
C THR A 4 1.43 -6.35 -1.27
N ASP A 5 0.63 -5.79 -0.38
CA ASP A 5 0.67 -6.07 1.06
C ASP A 5 -0.27 -7.23 1.45
N VAL A 6 -0.65 -8.05 0.47
CA VAL A 6 -1.42 -9.27 0.70
C VAL A 6 -0.55 -10.26 1.47
N PRO A 7 -1.06 -10.85 2.57
CA PRO A 7 -0.33 -11.85 3.35
C PRO A 7 0.07 -13.06 2.49
N GLU A 8 1.28 -13.56 2.69
CA GLU A 8 1.83 -14.70 1.94
C GLU A 8 0.95 -15.95 2.03
N GLU A 9 0.38 -16.22 3.20
CA GLU A 9 -0.56 -17.32 3.41
C GLU A 9 -1.79 -17.21 2.50
N TYR A 10 -2.30 -15.98 2.31
CA TYR A 10 -3.43 -15.74 1.41
C TYR A 10 -3.04 -15.97 -0.06
N LEU A 11 -1.85 -15.51 -0.46
CA LEU A 11 -1.33 -15.76 -1.82
C LEU A 11 -1.25 -17.26 -2.11
N GLN A 12 -0.69 -18.03 -1.18
CA GLN A 12 -0.55 -19.48 -1.31
C GLN A 12 -1.90 -20.20 -1.34
N GLN A 13 -2.84 -19.85 -0.44
CA GLN A 13 -4.18 -20.46 -0.38
C GLN A 13 -4.99 -20.25 -1.67
N HIS A 14 -4.76 -19.14 -2.36
CA HIS A 14 -5.50 -18.77 -3.56
C HIS A 14 -4.71 -18.97 -4.86
N GLY A 15 -3.53 -19.61 -4.80
CA GLY A 15 -2.70 -19.86 -5.98
C GLY A 15 -2.23 -18.57 -6.68
N ILE A 16 -2.01 -17.50 -5.91
CA ILE A 16 -1.57 -16.20 -6.45
C ILE A 16 -0.04 -16.16 -6.46
N TYR A 17 0.53 -15.91 -7.63
CA TYR A 17 1.98 -15.80 -7.83
C TYR A 17 2.43 -14.36 -7.66
N SER A 18 3.48 -14.15 -6.87
CA SER A 18 4.11 -12.86 -6.65
C SER A 18 5.51 -12.84 -7.26
N VAL A 19 5.86 -11.76 -7.94
CA VAL A 19 7.21 -11.56 -8.49
C VAL A 19 7.91 -10.48 -7.67
N PRO A 20 9.11 -10.75 -7.11
CA PRO A 20 9.78 -9.82 -6.23
C PRO A 20 10.28 -8.58 -6.97
N ILE A 21 10.06 -7.41 -6.38
CA ILE A 21 10.74 -6.17 -6.76
C ILE A 21 12.19 -6.25 -6.27
N THR A 22 13.10 -5.59 -7.00
CA THR A 22 14.50 -5.48 -6.59
C THR A 22 14.72 -4.22 -5.74
N ILE A 23 15.35 -4.38 -4.58
CA ILE A 23 15.79 -3.32 -3.69
C ILE A 23 17.31 -3.20 -3.82
N ILE A 24 17.80 -2.03 -4.24
CA ILE A 24 19.18 -1.80 -4.66
C ILE A 24 19.87 -0.92 -3.62
N TYR A 25 20.80 -1.50 -2.88
CA TYR A 25 21.78 -0.82 -2.02
C TYR A 25 23.13 -0.70 -2.75
N GLN A 26 24.06 0.06 -2.19
CA GLN A 26 25.42 0.18 -2.76
C GLN A 26 26.21 -1.12 -2.67
N ASP A 27 25.95 -1.93 -1.62
CA ASP A 27 26.65 -3.20 -1.39
C ASP A 27 26.12 -4.33 -2.28
N ARG A 28 24.81 -4.40 -2.52
CA ARG A 28 24.19 -5.44 -3.35
C ARG A 28 22.70 -5.16 -3.65
N GLU A 29 22.15 -6.00 -4.51
CA GLU A 29 20.71 -6.06 -4.80
C GLU A 29 20.05 -7.16 -3.96
N TYR A 30 18.81 -6.88 -3.51
CA TYR A 30 17.99 -7.76 -2.71
C TYR A 30 16.63 -7.95 -3.36
N LYS A 31 16.09 -9.17 -3.33
CA LYS A 31 14.72 -9.47 -3.74
C LYS A 31 13.78 -9.17 -2.56
N ASP A 32 12.80 -8.30 -2.79
CA ASP A 32 11.80 -7.89 -1.81
C ASP A 32 11.06 -9.10 -1.22
N LYS A 33 10.94 -9.16 0.11
CA LYS A 33 10.33 -10.24 0.90
C LYS A 33 11.04 -11.60 0.84
N ILE A 34 12.09 -11.74 0.03
CA ILE A 34 12.89 -12.97 -0.11
C ILE A 34 14.25 -12.80 0.58
N ASP A 35 15.02 -11.79 0.17
CA ASP A 35 16.40 -11.58 0.65
C ASP A 35 16.48 -10.52 1.75
N ILE A 36 15.42 -9.75 1.95
CA ILE A 36 15.38 -8.64 2.91
C ILE A 36 13.97 -8.44 3.46
N THR A 37 13.89 -8.15 4.75
CA THR A 37 12.65 -7.83 5.47
C THR A 37 12.43 -6.33 5.58
N ALA A 38 11.17 -5.92 5.87
CA ALA A 38 10.85 -4.52 6.13
C ALA A 38 11.65 -3.95 7.31
N GLN A 39 11.90 -4.76 8.36
CA GLN A 39 12.68 -4.32 9.51
C GLN A 39 14.14 -4.04 9.14
N GLU A 40 14.78 -4.90 8.36
CA GLU A 40 16.15 -4.68 7.89
C GLU A 40 16.26 -3.42 7.02
N VAL A 41 15.22 -3.10 6.22
CA VAL A 41 15.20 -1.84 5.48
C VAL A 41 15.08 -0.66 6.44
N TYR A 42 14.20 -0.70 7.45
CA TYR A 42 14.09 0.37 8.46
C TYR A 42 15.41 0.61 9.18
N ASP A 43 16.09 -0.44 9.60
CA ASP A 43 17.35 -0.35 10.35
C ASP A 43 18.48 0.30 9.52
N ARG A 44 18.42 0.18 8.18
CA ARG A 44 19.42 0.74 7.26
C ARG A 44 19.08 2.12 6.72
N LEU A 45 17.83 2.59 6.82
CA LEU A 45 17.39 3.85 6.20
C LEU A 45 18.12 5.09 6.69
N GLU A 46 18.64 5.11 7.93
CA GLU A 46 19.44 6.22 8.46
C GLU A 46 20.84 6.26 7.82
N ILE A 47 21.36 5.10 7.39
CA ILE A 47 22.67 4.97 6.77
C ILE A 47 22.56 5.16 5.26
N GLU A 48 21.63 4.46 4.63
CA GLU A 48 21.43 4.47 3.19
C GLU A 48 19.96 4.30 2.83
N VAL A 49 19.45 5.19 1.99
CA VAL A 49 18.14 5.02 1.35
C VAL A 49 18.34 4.30 0.01
N PRO A 50 17.90 3.03 -0.11
CA PRO A 50 18.09 2.28 -1.33
C PRO A 50 17.19 2.79 -2.46
N ARG A 51 17.42 2.27 -3.67
CA ARG A 51 16.51 2.45 -4.81
C ARG A 51 15.70 1.16 -5.01
N THR A 52 14.57 1.28 -5.70
CA THR A 52 13.79 0.13 -6.16
C THR A 52 13.79 0.08 -7.68
N SER A 53 13.75 -1.13 -8.22
CA SER A 53 13.58 -1.36 -9.64
C SER A 53 12.47 -2.40 -9.85
N LEU A 54 11.92 -2.45 -11.05
CA LEU A 54 10.98 -3.49 -11.45
C LEU A 54 11.59 -4.89 -11.21
N PRO A 55 10.77 -5.94 -11.09
CA PRO A 55 11.24 -7.31 -11.06
C PRO A 55 12.22 -7.59 -12.21
N ASP A 56 13.28 -8.33 -11.94
CA ASP A 56 14.20 -8.75 -12.99
C ASP A 56 13.54 -9.72 -13.98
N SER A 57 14.04 -9.71 -15.22
CA SER A 57 13.46 -10.51 -16.32
C SER A 57 13.48 -12.02 -16.02
N GLU A 58 14.45 -12.48 -15.24
CA GLU A 58 14.58 -13.89 -14.89
C GLU A 58 13.50 -14.27 -13.85
N SER A 59 13.27 -13.46 -12.84
CA SER A 59 12.20 -13.67 -11.87
C SER A 59 10.82 -13.69 -12.53
N VAL A 60 10.57 -12.79 -13.48
CA VAL A 60 9.33 -12.78 -14.27
C VAL A 60 9.21 -14.07 -15.11
N ARG A 61 10.29 -14.47 -15.80
CA ARG A 61 10.30 -15.69 -16.61
C ARG A 61 10.06 -16.95 -15.79
N GLN A 62 10.67 -17.05 -14.61
CA GLN A 62 10.49 -18.18 -13.69
C GLN A 62 9.05 -18.26 -13.18
N ALA A 63 8.45 -17.13 -12.77
CA ALA A 63 7.04 -17.10 -12.35
C ALA A 63 6.10 -17.54 -13.49
N MET A 64 6.30 -17.04 -14.71
CA MET A 64 5.51 -17.45 -15.88
C MET A 64 5.69 -18.92 -16.22
N HIS A 65 6.90 -19.45 -16.07
CA HIS A 65 7.17 -20.87 -16.30
C HIS A 65 6.43 -21.73 -15.26
N GLN A 66 6.49 -21.36 -13.99
CA GLN A 66 5.79 -22.04 -12.91
C GLN A 66 4.27 -22.02 -13.12
N ILE A 67 3.69 -20.85 -13.42
CA ILE A 67 2.26 -20.69 -13.72
C ILE A 67 1.82 -21.66 -14.83
N ARG A 68 2.65 -21.79 -15.87
CA ARG A 68 2.38 -22.72 -16.99
C ARG A 68 2.49 -24.19 -16.58
N GLN A 69 3.48 -24.54 -15.74
CA GLN A 69 3.63 -25.90 -15.20
C GLN A 69 2.43 -26.29 -14.33
N ASP A 70 1.87 -25.34 -13.58
CA ASP A 70 0.69 -25.53 -12.73
C ASP A 70 -0.62 -25.56 -13.53
N GLY A 71 -0.54 -25.53 -14.87
CA GLY A 71 -1.67 -25.74 -15.78
C GLY A 71 -2.45 -24.50 -16.15
N PHE A 72 -1.98 -23.32 -15.78
CA PHE A 72 -2.63 -22.05 -16.15
C PHE A 72 -2.20 -21.61 -17.56
N ASN A 73 -3.16 -21.44 -18.47
CA ASN A 73 -2.92 -20.98 -19.84
C ASN A 73 -3.13 -19.48 -20.03
N ASN A 74 -3.77 -18.80 -19.07
CA ASN A 74 -4.01 -17.37 -19.06
C ASN A 74 -3.62 -16.78 -17.70
N VAL A 75 -2.84 -15.72 -17.73
CA VAL A 75 -2.37 -15.01 -16.52
C VAL A 75 -3.31 -13.87 -16.24
N LEU A 76 -4.52 -14.18 -15.81
CA LEU A 76 -5.35 -13.28 -15.05
C LEU A 76 -6.27 -14.12 -14.19
N VAL A 77 -6.03 -14.04 -12.90
CA VAL A 77 -6.66 -14.89 -11.92
C VAL A 77 -8.03 -14.34 -11.61
N ALA A 78 -9.05 -15.06 -12.06
CA ALA A 78 -10.34 -14.93 -11.45
C ALA A 78 -10.95 -16.32 -11.34
N ALA A 79 -11.52 -16.60 -10.21
CA ALA A 79 -12.13 -17.85 -9.86
C ALA A 79 -13.30 -18.20 -10.81
N GLY A 80 -12.97 -18.70 -12.02
CA GLY A 80 -13.92 -19.13 -13.04
C GLY A 80 -14.59 -18.03 -13.88
N ASP A 81 -14.20 -16.76 -13.70
CA ASP A 81 -14.72 -15.64 -14.49
C ASP A 81 -14.09 -15.58 -15.88
N SER A 82 -14.81 -15.04 -16.87
CA SER A 82 -14.23 -14.70 -18.17
C SER A 82 -13.30 -13.49 -18.06
N PHE A 83 -12.42 -13.29 -19.06
CA PHE A 83 -11.52 -12.13 -19.10
C PHE A 83 -12.28 -10.79 -18.98
N ASP A 84 -13.38 -10.63 -19.72
CA ASP A 84 -14.18 -9.41 -19.70
C ASP A 84 -14.83 -9.18 -18.33
N GLU A 85 -15.25 -10.25 -17.66
CA GLU A 85 -15.80 -10.19 -16.31
C GLU A 85 -14.75 -9.79 -15.29
N VAL A 86 -13.53 -10.30 -15.41
CA VAL A 86 -12.39 -9.90 -14.57
C VAL A 86 -12.05 -8.43 -14.79
N GLU A 87 -11.92 -7.99 -16.04
CA GLU A 87 -11.65 -6.59 -16.37
C GLU A 87 -12.72 -5.68 -15.76
N ARG A 88 -13.99 -6.02 -15.93
CA ARG A 88 -15.09 -5.29 -15.34
C ARG A 88 -15.00 -5.20 -13.81
N LYS A 89 -14.75 -6.33 -13.14
CA LYS A 89 -14.61 -6.38 -11.66
C LYS A 89 -13.41 -5.57 -11.18
N VAL A 90 -12.28 -5.62 -11.87
CA VAL A 90 -11.08 -4.84 -11.53
C VAL A 90 -11.38 -3.34 -11.67
N ARG A 91 -11.97 -2.90 -12.79
CA ARG A 91 -12.35 -1.50 -12.99
C ARG A 91 -13.32 -1.02 -11.89
N GLN A 92 -14.35 -1.79 -11.62
CA GLN A 92 -15.32 -1.49 -10.56
C GLN A 92 -14.64 -1.43 -9.18
N SER A 93 -13.69 -2.31 -8.90
CA SER A 93 -12.92 -2.30 -7.66
C SER A 93 -12.07 -1.03 -7.51
N LEU A 94 -11.39 -0.61 -8.58
CA LEU A 94 -10.58 0.61 -8.57
C LEU A 94 -11.43 1.87 -8.33
N GLU A 95 -12.57 1.98 -9.00
CA GLU A 95 -13.50 3.12 -8.84
C GLU A 95 -14.10 3.22 -7.44
N ASN A 96 -14.23 2.08 -6.75
CA ASN A 96 -14.82 1.97 -5.43
C ASN A 96 -13.80 1.81 -4.29
N SER A 97 -12.52 2.03 -4.58
CA SER A 97 -11.42 1.98 -3.61
C SER A 97 -10.95 3.37 -3.23
N ASN A 98 -10.81 3.63 -1.95
CA ASN A 98 -10.30 4.89 -1.42
C ASN A 98 -9.14 4.62 -0.47
N ILE A 99 -7.97 5.15 -0.77
CA ILE A 99 -6.80 5.06 0.09
C ILE A 99 -6.41 6.44 0.63
N TYR A 100 -6.17 6.51 1.93
CA TYR A 100 -5.66 7.69 2.61
C TYR A 100 -4.50 7.30 3.51
N PHE A 101 -3.41 8.02 3.44
CA PHE A 101 -2.27 7.75 4.31
C PHE A 101 -1.53 9.02 4.72
N CYS A 102 -0.89 8.97 5.88
CA CYS A 102 -0.01 10.01 6.37
C CYS A 102 1.35 9.44 6.75
N LEU A 103 2.37 10.27 6.64
CA LEU A 103 3.77 9.92 6.86
C LEU A 103 4.37 10.75 7.99
N SER A 104 5.36 10.20 8.69
CA SER A 104 6.15 10.96 9.66
C SER A 104 6.98 12.05 8.99
N THR A 105 7.52 11.77 7.79
CA THR A 105 8.26 12.72 6.96
C THR A 105 8.00 12.47 5.48
N LEU A 106 8.18 13.50 4.65
CA LEU A 106 8.13 13.38 3.19
C LEU A 106 9.50 13.10 2.57
N GLU A 107 10.53 12.99 3.39
CA GLU A 107 11.91 12.84 2.95
C GLU A 107 12.13 11.60 2.08
N TYR A 108 11.57 10.46 2.49
CA TYR A 108 11.72 9.21 1.74
C TYR A 108 10.98 9.24 0.40
N LEU A 109 9.78 9.87 0.34
CA LEU A 109 9.10 10.11 -0.94
C LEU A 109 9.92 10.98 -1.88
N ALA A 110 10.58 12.03 -1.33
CA ALA A 110 11.41 12.94 -2.11
C ALA A 110 12.66 12.23 -2.63
N ARG A 111 13.41 11.55 -1.75
CA ARG A 111 14.62 10.79 -2.11
C ARG A 111 14.32 9.67 -3.11
N GLY A 112 13.18 9.00 -2.96
CA GLY A 112 12.73 7.93 -3.85
C GLY A 112 12.12 8.43 -5.17
N GLY A 113 11.98 9.75 -5.38
CA GLY A 113 11.39 10.32 -6.59
C GLY A 113 9.87 10.10 -6.71
N ARG A 114 9.18 9.70 -5.64
CA ARG A 114 7.73 9.46 -5.60
C ARG A 114 6.96 10.64 -5.00
N ILE A 115 7.63 11.75 -4.75
CA ILE A 115 7.01 12.94 -4.12
C ILE A 115 5.92 13.59 -4.99
N GLY A 116 6.05 13.58 -6.33
CA GLY A 116 5.05 14.06 -7.27
C GLY A 116 4.39 15.40 -6.89
N LYS A 117 3.07 15.47 -6.99
CA LYS A 117 2.27 16.67 -6.63
C LYS A 117 2.31 17.00 -5.13
N VAL A 118 2.76 16.07 -4.28
CA VAL A 118 2.94 16.30 -2.84
C VAL A 118 4.11 17.22 -2.54
N SER A 119 5.03 17.43 -3.49
CA SER A 119 6.17 18.37 -3.38
C SER A 119 5.77 19.80 -3.03
N ALA A 120 4.55 20.21 -3.38
CA ALA A 120 4.02 21.54 -3.03
C ALA A 120 3.95 21.82 -1.53
N VAL A 121 4.12 20.80 -0.67
CA VAL A 121 4.17 20.94 0.80
C VAL A 121 5.61 20.96 1.31
N LEU A 122 6.60 20.60 0.50
CA LEU A 122 8.02 20.73 0.83
C LEU A 122 8.35 22.21 0.97
N GLY A 123 8.80 22.60 2.15
CA GLY A 123 9.16 24.02 2.42
C GLY A 123 8.04 24.88 2.97
N SER A 124 6.80 24.38 3.05
CA SER A 124 5.76 25.07 3.81
C SER A 124 5.98 24.87 5.31
N LEU A 125 5.75 25.96 6.07
CA LEU A 125 5.90 26.12 7.52
C LEU A 125 6.01 24.80 8.33
N LEU A 126 7.04 24.71 9.16
CA LEU A 126 7.30 23.66 10.15
C LEU A 126 6.01 23.07 10.73
N LYS A 127 5.86 21.73 10.59
CA LYS A 127 4.79 20.90 11.17
C LYS A 127 3.53 20.66 10.31
N ILE A 128 3.45 21.14 9.05
CA ILE A 128 2.34 20.72 8.17
C ILE A 128 2.56 19.26 7.75
N LYS A 129 1.52 18.46 7.93
CA LYS A 129 1.46 17.05 7.51
C LYS A 129 0.37 16.89 6.46
N PRO A 130 0.69 16.51 5.22
CA PRO A 130 -0.33 16.17 4.24
C PRO A 130 -0.91 14.79 4.54
N ILE A 131 -2.21 14.64 4.30
CA ILE A 131 -2.84 13.36 4.09
C ILE A 131 -2.84 13.11 2.58
N ILE A 132 -2.30 11.97 2.18
CA ILE A 132 -2.05 11.62 0.79
C ILE A 132 -3.09 10.60 0.36
N THR A 133 -3.51 10.68 -0.89
CA THR A 133 -4.37 9.73 -1.59
C THR A 133 -3.80 9.45 -2.98
N CYS A 134 -4.36 8.47 -3.69
CA CYS A 134 -4.13 8.29 -5.12
C CYS A 134 -5.29 8.92 -5.90
N ASN A 135 -4.99 9.67 -6.96
CA ASN A 135 -5.99 10.18 -7.88
C ASN A 135 -6.35 9.14 -8.96
N GLU A 136 -7.28 9.49 -9.84
CA GLU A 136 -7.73 8.64 -10.95
C GLU A 136 -6.61 8.23 -11.91
N GLU A 137 -5.54 9.01 -11.98
CA GLU A 137 -4.34 8.74 -12.79
C GLU A 137 -3.34 7.80 -12.08
N GLY A 138 -3.65 7.35 -10.85
CA GLY A 138 -2.74 6.54 -10.02
C GLY A 138 -1.59 7.34 -9.38
N ALA A 139 -1.62 8.68 -9.49
CA ALA A 139 -0.60 9.54 -8.92
C ALA A 139 -0.96 9.99 -7.50
N TYR A 140 0.07 10.22 -6.66
CA TYR A 140 -0.15 10.78 -5.33
C TYR A 140 -0.67 12.21 -5.39
N ALA A 141 -1.73 12.45 -4.62
CA ALA A 141 -2.38 13.74 -4.47
C ALA A 141 -2.59 14.06 -2.98
N ILE A 142 -2.80 15.34 -2.67
CA ILE A 142 -3.05 15.80 -1.31
C ILE A 142 -4.57 15.81 -1.09
N ALA A 143 -5.05 14.94 -0.20
CA ALA A 143 -6.44 14.92 0.24
C ALA A 143 -6.73 16.01 1.28
N ALA A 144 -5.80 16.24 2.21
CA ALA A 144 -5.91 17.27 3.25
C ALA A 144 -4.53 17.73 3.73
N LYS A 145 -4.49 18.85 4.45
CA LYS A 145 -3.29 19.39 5.11
C LYS A 145 -3.64 19.75 6.54
N VAL A 146 -2.91 19.22 7.50
CA VAL A 146 -3.12 19.49 8.93
C VAL A 146 -1.79 19.80 9.61
N ARG A 147 -1.83 20.18 10.88
CA ARG A 147 -0.63 20.48 11.65
C ARG A 147 -0.35 19.42 12.71
N GLY A 148 0.79 18.77 12.60
CA GLY A 148 1.26 17.79 13.57
C GLY A 148 0.75 16.37 13.35
N ARG A 149 1.40 15.39 14.01
CA ARG A 149 1.19 13.95 13.79
C ARG A 149 -0.20 13.50 14.23
N ALA A 150 -0.62 13.86 15.43
CA ALA A 150 -1.92 13.45 15.97
C ALA A 150 -3.09 13.91 15.08
N GLN A 151 -3.03 15.14 14.58
CA GLN A 151 -4.03 15.66 13.65
C GLN A 151 -3.99 14.95 12.30
N ALA A 152 -2.80 14.56 11.83
CA ALA A 152 -2.68 13.81 10.59
C ALA A 152 -3.36 12.43 10.69
N ILE A 153 -3.15 11.71 11.79
CA ILE A 153 -3.82 10.43 12.03
C ILE A 153 -5.34 10.63 12.13
N ALA A 154 -5.80 11.60 12.92
CA ALA A 154 -7.21 11.89 13.09
C ALA A 154 -7.91 12.25 11.76
N GLU A 155 -7.26 13.05 10.91
CA GLU A 155 -7.81 13.43 9.60
C GLU A 155 -7.77 12.26 8.60
N THR A 156 -6.75 11.37 8.68
CA THR A 156 -6.72 10.14 7.88
C THR A 156 -7.92 9.25 8.21
N ILE A 157 -8.24 9.10 9.51
CA ILE A 157 -9.43 8.37 9.96
C ILE A 157 -10.71 9.07 9.46
N ASN A 158 -10.81 10.39 9.61
CA ASN A 158 -11.99 11.16 9.19
C ASN A 158 -12.28 11.00 7.69
N LEU A 159 -11.26 11.08 6.84
CA LEU A 159 -11.39 10.87 5.40
C LEU A 159 -11.87 9.45 5.06
N ALA A 160 -11.31 8.44 5.73
CA ALA A 160 -11.74 7.05 5.56
C ALA A 160 -13.19 6.82 6.00
N VAL A 161 -13.60 7.39 7.13
CA VAL A 161 -15.00 7.35 7.62
C VAL A 161 -15.94 8.02 6.62
N ASN A 162 -15.55 9.17 6.07
CA ASN A 162 -16.37 9.87 5.08
C ASN A 162 -16.48 9.11 3.74
N ALA A 163 -15.42 8.40 3.34
CA ALA A 163 -15.47 7.49 2.21
C ALA A 163 -16.43 6.32 2.47
N ALA A 164 -16.31 5.66 3.62
CA ALA A 164 -17.13 4.52 4.00
C ALA A 164 -18.64 4.84 4.08
N LYS A 165 -18.99 6.05 4.51
CA LYS A 165 -20.39 6.51 4.59
C LYS A 165 -21.10 6.58 3.24
N LYS A 166 -20.36 6.62 2.13
CA LYS A 166 -20.93 6.65 0.78
C LYS A 166 -21.43 5.29 0.31
N HIS A 167 -21.14 4.23 1.05
CA HIS A 167 -21.39 2.84 0.66
C HIS A 167 -22.30 2.13 1.67
N VAL A 168 -23.12 1.21 1.17
CA VAL A 168 -23.97 0.35 2.02
C VAL A 168 -23.13 -0.61 2.82
N ALA A 169 -22.09 -1.18 2.21
CA ALA A 169 -21.15 -2.07 2.85
C ALA A 169 -19.75 -1.87 2.27
N CYS A 170 -18.73 -2.05 3.10
CA CYS A 170 -17.33 -1.94 2.70
C CYS A 170 -16.44 -2.94 3.44
N THR A 171 -15.19 -3.02 3.04
CA THR A 171 -14.09 -3.57 3.83
C THR A 171 -13.10 -2.45 4.14
N VAL A 172 -12.41 -2.56 5.27
CA VAL A 172 -11.42 -1.57 5.70
C VAL A 172 -10.10 -2.28 5.97
N ALA A 173 -9.02 -1.77 5.43
CA ALA A 173 -7.67 -2.19 5.75
C ALA A 173 -6.90 -1.05 6.42
N VAL A 174 -6.22 -1.33 7.53
CA VAL A 174 -5.28 -0.45 8.19
C VAL A 174 -3.89 -1.03 8.03
N VAL A 175 -2.99 -0.26 7.42
CA VAL A 175 -1.59 -0.65 7.22
C VAL A 175 -0.64 0.33 7.88
N HIS A 176 0.51 -0.17 8.30
CA HIS A 176 1.50 0.70 8.94
C HIS A 176 2.93 0.38 8.52
N GLY A 177 3.79 1.38 8.61
CA GLY A 177 5.23 1.28 8.48
C GLY A 177 5.93 1.55 9.81
N ASN A 178 6.30 0.50 10.55
CA ASN A 178 6.94 0.60 11.88
C ASN A 178 6.22 1.55 12.85
N ALA A 179 4.87 1.50 12.90
CA ALA A 179 4.01 2.35 13.73
C ALA A 179 2.87 1.53 14.35
N ARG A 180 3.21 0.39 14.95
CA ARG A 180 2.24 -0.61 15.42
C ARG A 180 1.25 -0.07 16.45
N GLU A 181 1.71 0.72 17.41
CA GLU A 181 0.83 1.28 18.46
C GLU A 181 -0.17 2.27 17.89
N GLU A 182 0.29 3.15 16.98
CA GLU A 182 -0.60 4.09 16.29
C GLU A 182 -1.60 3.35 15.39
N ALA A 183 -1.17 2.28 14.70
CA ALA A 183 -2.05 1.44 13.87
C ALA A 183 -3.12 0.74 14.71
N ALA A 184 -2.76 0.20 15.87
CA ALA A 184 -3.72 -0.42 16.79
C ALA A 184 -4.78 0.61 17.28
N HIS A 185 -4.36 1.83 17.60
CA HIS A 185 -5.28 2.93 17.92
C HIS A 185 -6.21 3.23 16.73
N VAL A 186 -5.65 3.39 15.53
CA VAL A 186 -6.42 3.64 14.30
C VAL A 186 -7.42 2.52 14.02
N MET A 187 -7.00 1.26 14.17
CA MET A 187 -7.87 0.10 13.98
C MET A 187 -9.08 0.13 14.94
N ASN A 188 -8.84 0.46 16.20
CA ASN A 188 -9.94 0.58 17.18
C ASN A 188 -10.91 1.71 16.81
N GLU A 189 -10.40 2.85 16.36
CA GLU A 189 -11.24 3.98 15.96
C GLU A 189 -12.04 3.68 14.67
N VAL A 190 -11.43 3.07 13.65
CA VAL A 190 -12.17 2.74 12.42
C VAL A 190 -13.23 1.66 12.67
N LYS A 191 -12.95 0.67 13.53
CA LYS A 191 -13.98 -0.32 13.96
C LYS A 191 -15.17 0.34 14.62
N ARG A 192 -14.94 1.35 15.43
CA ARG A 192 -16.00 2.11 16.14
C ARG A 192 -16.78 3.02 15.17
N LEU A 193 -16.10 3.67 14.22
CA LEU A 193 -16.66 4.74 13.39
C LEU A 193 -17.21 4.26 12.03
N ILE A 194 -16.85 3.04 11.59
CA ILE A 194 -17.27 2.46 10.31
C ILE A 194 -18.08 1.16 10.56
N PRO A 195 -19.31 1.27 11.10
CA PRO A 195 -20.11 0.09 11.46
C PRO A 195 -20.60 -0.71 10.23
N ASN A 196 -20.58 -0.11 9.04
CA ASN A 196 -20.93 -0.77 7.79
C ASN A 196 -19.76 -1.56 7.15
N SER A 197 -18.60 -1.62 7.80
CA SER A 197 -17.53 -2.52 7.36
C SER A 197 -17.84 -3.97 7.73
N LYS A 198 -17.70 -4.85 6.74
CA LYS A 198 -17.90 -6.31 6.91
C LYS A 198 -16.64 -7.02 7.38
N VAL A 199 -15.48 -6.50 6.99
CA VAL A 199 -14.18 -7.07 7.35
C VAL A 199 -13.20 -5.94 7.63
N PHE A 200 -12.33 -6.15 8.62
CA PHE A 200 -11.20 -5.29 8.94
C PHE A 200 -9.91 -6.08 8.78
N TYR A 201 -8.98 -5.54 8.00
CA TYR A 201 -7.64 -6.08 7.82
C TYR A 201 -6.61 -5.20 8.49
N GLU A 202 -5.58 -5.81 9.07
CA GLU A 202 -4.41 -5.12 9.60
C GLU A 202 -3.15 -5.69 8.95
N GLY A 203 -2.21 -4.84 8.58
CA GLY A 203 -0.98 -5.27 7.92
C GLY A 203 0.16 -4.28 8.06
N THR A 204 1.33 -4.72 7.62
CA THR A 204 2.53 -3.89 7.49
C THR A 204 2.85 -3.68 6.03
N VAL A 205 3.45 -2.54 5.71
CA VAL A 205 3.91 -2.29 4.33
C VAL A 205 5.15 -3.12 4.00
N SER A 206 5.25 -3.52 2.74
CA SER A 206 6.38 -4.31 2.22
C SER A 206 7.71 -3.55 2.29
N PRO A 207 8.87 -4.26 2.31
CA PRO A 207 10.19 -3.64 2.26
C PRO A 207 10.34 -2.64 1.12
N ALA A 208 9.82 -2.95 -0.07
CA ALA A 208 9.87 -2.06 -1.24
C ALA A 208 9.10 -0.75 -1.02
N LEU A 209 7.96 -0.76 -0.32
CA LEU A 209 7.24 0.45 0.05
C LEU A 209 7.95 1.24 1.15
N VAL A 210 8.60 0.55 2.10
CA VAL A 210 9.39 1.19 3.17
C VAL A 210 10.46 2.12 2.60
N VAL A 211 11.12 1.74 1.51
CA VAL A 211 12.12 2.58 0.81
C VAL A 211 11.58 3.98 0.49
N HIS A 212 10.31 4.08 0.14
CA HIS A 212 9.67 5.34 -0.28
C HIS A 212 8.87 6.03 0.82
N THR A 213 8.38 5.29 1.78
CA THR A 213 7.49 5.82 2.82
C THR A 213 8.21 6.08 4.14
N GLY A 214 9.27 5.32 4.40
CA GLY A 214 9.98 5.32 5.68
C GLY A 214 9.13 4.85 6.85
N PRO A 215 9.67 4.94 8.08
CA PRO A 215 8.92 4.60 9.28
C PRO A 215 7.84 5.64 9.59
N GLY A 216 6.77 5.16 10.25
CA GLY A 216 5.66 6.01 10.68
C GLY A 216 4.59 6.24 9.60
N LEU A 217 4.52 5.41 8.55
CA LEU A 217 3.36 5.38 7.68
C LEU A 217 2.16 4.85 8.47
N ILE A 218 1.02 5.53 8.35
CA ILE A 218 -0.31 5.01 8.68
C ILE A 218 -1.18 5.18 7.45
N GLY A 219 -1.73 4.08 6.94
CA GLY A 219 -2.62 4.05 5.79
C GLY A 219 -3.94 3.36 6.11
N ILE A 220 -5.02 3.88 5.53
CA ILE A 220 -6.37 3.30 5.61
C ILE A 220 -6.90 3.17 4.20
N ASN A 221 -7.28 1.96 3.81
CA ASN A 221 -8.01 1.70 2.58
C ASN A 221 -9.47 1.37 2.92
N VAL A 222 -10.38 1.93 2.16
CA VAL A 222 -11.82 1.62 2.21
C VAL A 222 -12.23 1.12 0.84
N GLN A 223 -12.67 -0.12 0.77
CA GLN A 223 -13.16 -0.75 -0.46
C GLN A 223 -14.66 -1.01 -0.34
N ALA A 224 -15.45 -0.41 -1.22
CA ALA A 224 -16.87 -0.74 -1.29
C ALA A 224 -17.10 -2.18 -1.71
N LEU A 225 -18.07 -2.83 -1.08
CA LEU A 225 -18.53 -4.14 -1.51
C LEU A 225 -19.62 -3.99 -2.58
N PRO A 226 -19.67 -4.89 -3.56
CA PRO A 226 -20.78 -4.95 -4.50
C PRO A 226 -22.11 -5.08 -3.74
N ALA A 227 -23.14 -4.42 -4.27
CA ALA A 227 -24.51 -4.53 -3.77
C ALA A 227 -25.10 -5.93 -4.07
#